data_c9d6467a92483ee9dd266d8df8c2a7fa
#
_entry.id   c9d6467a92483ee9dd266d8df8c2a7fa
#
_cell.length_a   1.000
_cell.length_b   1.000
_cell.length_c   1.000
_cell.angle_alpha   90.00
_cell.angle_beta   90.00
_cell.angle_gamma   90.00
#
_symmetry.space_group_name_H-M   'P 1'
#
loop_
_entity.id
_entity.type
_entity.pdbx_description
1 polymer ?
#
loop_
_entity_poly.entity_id
_entity_poly.type
_entity_poly.pdbx_seq_one_letter_code
_entity_poly.pdbx_strand_id
1 'polypeptide(L)'
;MIFITGASGLLGASLIETLFAAHDGASDLKIRALYRKQIPAIQFADKIEWIEGDILDVVVLEEALKDVKEVYHCAAIVSFDPKQKQRMHATNVEGTANVVNACIDANIKKLLFVSSVAALGRIREDGPINETMNWSEETSNSEYGKTKYLAEMEVWRGIGEGLDAVIVNPVIILGSGDWNGGSSGIFKSAYNRFLWYTNGSSGFVDVKDVTNAMTALMKSDISAQRFIISGHNTPYRTIFNLIADAFKVPRPHKRVTPLLASIVWRLEAVKAFFTGSSPLLTKETTLTAQAVVNFDNTKLLKALPHFSYTPLEHTIARVAEELKVKYNLQ
;
A
#
# COMPACT_ATOMS: atom_id res chain seq x y z
N MET A 1 -11.72 -20.94 5.68
CA MET A 1 -12.14 -19.75 4.90
C MET A 1 -11.18 -18.61 5.18
N ILE A 2 -10.85 -17.82 4.17
CA ILE A 2 -10.03 -16.61 4.25
C ILE A 2 -10.95 -15.39 4.08
N PHE A 3 -10.75 -14.35 4.88
CA PHE A 3 -11.46 -13.08 4.73
C PHE A 3 -10.50 -11.97 4.32
N ILE A 4 -10.92 -11.14 3.35
CA ILE A 4 -10.09 -10.07 2.80
C ILE A 4 -10.87 -8.74 2.83
N THR A 5 -10.34 -7.75 3.55
CA THR A 5 -10.82 -6.37 3.42
C THR A 5 -9.97 -5.63 2.40
N GLY A 6 -10.56 -4.65 1.71
CA GLY A 6 -9.85 -3.90 0.67
C GLY A 6 -9.56 -4.70 -0.61
N ALA A 7 -10.34 -5.74 -0.87
CA ALA A 7 -10.20 -6.64 -2.02
C ALA A 7 -10.31 -5.93 -3.39
N SER A 8 -10.99 -4.79 -3.46
CA SER A 8 -11.10 -3.98 -4.68
C SER A 8 -9.89 -3.08 -4.97
N GLY A 9 -8.96 -2.95 -4.02
CA GLY A 9 -7.73 -2.17 -4.19
C GLY A 9 -6.64 -2.94 -4.94
N LEU A 10 -5.58 -2.21 -5.35
CA LEU A 10 -4.43 -2.80 -6.05
C LEU A 10 -3.88 -4.05 -5.34
N LEU A 11 -3.61 -3.93 -4.04
CA LEU A 11 -2.99 -5.01 -3.27
C LEU A 11 -3.97 -6.16 -3.00
N GLY A 12 -5.22 -5.86 -2.62
CA GLY A 12 -6.22 -6.89 -2.33
C GLY A 12 -6.59 -7.71 -3.57
N ALA A 13 -6.72 -7.07 -4.74
CA ALA A 13 -6.95 -7.77 -6.00
C ALA A 13 -5.77 -8.69 -6.37
N SER A 14 -4.54 -8.18 -6.28
CA SER A 14 -3.33 -8.99 -6.54
C SER A 14 -3.16 -10.13 -5.52
N LEU A 15 -3.57 -9.92 -4.25
CA LEU A 15 -3.56 -10.98 -3.23
C LEU A 15 -4.50 -12.12 -3.62
N ILE A 16 -5.71 -11.80 -4.10
CA ILE A 16 -6.67 -12.81 -4.57
C ILE A 16 -6.06 -13.65 -5.70
N GLU A 17 -5.47 -12.99 -6.70
CA GLU A 17 -4.78 -13.68 -7.80
C GLU A 17 -3.66 -14.59 -7.28
N THR A 18 -2.85 -14.12 -6.33
CA THR A 18 -1.76 -14.89 -5.72
C THR A 18 -2.28 -16.10 -4.96
N LEU A 19 -3.37 -15.95 -4.20
CA LEU A 19 -3.98 -17.05 -3.43
C LEU A 19 -4.52 -18.14 -4.35
N PHE A 20 -5.21 -17.78 -5.43
CA PHE A 20 -5.70 -18.76 -6.41
C PHE A 20 -4.57 -19.42 -7.20
N ALA A 21 -3.52 -18.68 -7.57
CA ALA A 21 -2.35 -19.25 -8.25
C ALA A 21 -1.61 -20.27 -7.37
N ALA A 22 -1.49 -20.01 -6.08
CA ALA A 22 -0.83 -20.90 -5.11
C ALA A 22 -1.61 -22.20 -4.83
N HIS A 23 -2.87 -22.29 -5.25
CA HIS A 23 -3.73 -23.45 -5.07
C HIS A 23 -4.13 -24.11 -6.41
N ASP A 24 -3.38 -23.89 -7.49
CA ASP A 24 -3.66 -24.41 -8.86
C ASP A 24 -5.11 -24.15 -9.32
N GLY A 25 -5.69 -23.03 -8.90
CA GLY A 25 -7.08 -22.69 -9.15
C GLY A 25 -8.10 -23.57 -8.42
N ALA A 26 -7.67 -24.27 -7.36
CA ALA A 26 -8.41 -25.32 -6.67
C ALA A 26 -9.81 -24.88 -6.21
N SER A 27 -10.78 -25.74 -6.38
CA SER A 27 -12.18 -25.60 -5.94
C SER A 27 -12.33 -25.45 -4.41
N ASP A 28 -11.31 -25.80 -3.65
CA ASP A 28 -11.37 -25.88 -2.18
C ASP A 28 -10.96 -24.56 -1.49
N LEU A 29 -10.39 -23.60 -2.21
CA LEU A 29 -10.04 -22.30 -1.66
C LEU A 29 -11.31 -21.45 -1.49
N LYS A 30 -11.71 -21.21 -0.25
CA LYS A 30 -12.86 -20.37 0.09
C LYS A 30 -12.37 -18.98 0.52
N ILE A 31 -12.69 -17.98 -0.27
CA ILE A 31 -12.40 -16.57 0.02
C ILE A 31 -13.71 -15.83 0.17
N ARG A 32 -13.81 -15.03 1.22
CA ARG A 32 -14.86 -14.04 1.47
C ARG A 32 -14.23 -12.65 1.44
N ALA A 33 -14.89 -11.67 0.81
CA ALA A 33 -14.35 -10.33 0.70
C ALA A 33 -15.42 -9.25 0.81
N LEU A 34 -15.04 -8.09 1.37
CA LEU A 34 -15.94 -6.93 1.42
C LEU A 34 -15.85 -6.08 0.14
N TYR A 35 -17.00 -5.60 -0.29
CA TYR A 35 -17.11 -4.52 -1.27
C TYR A 35 -18.10 -3.45 -0.79
N ARG A 36 -17.94 -2.18 -1.23
CA ARG A 36 -18.77 -1.06 -0.73
C ARG A 36 -19.87 -0.60 -1.68
N LYS A 37 -19.63 -0.61 -2.98
CA LYS A 37 -20.55 -0.07 -3.99
C LYS A 37 -20.86 -1.06 -5.10
N GLN A 38 -19.83 -1.75 -5.56
CA GLN A 38 -19.94 -2.75 -6.63
C GLN A 38 -18.84 -3.78 -6.47
N ILE A 39 -19.14 -5.00 -6.88
CA ILE A 39 -18.13 -6.06 -6.96
C ILE A 39 -17.07 -5.64 -7.98
N PRO A 40 -15.79 -5.67 -7.61
CA PRO A 40 -14.73 -5.24 -8.52
C PRO A 40 -14.59 -6.19 -9.71
N ALA A 41 -14.30 -5.64 -10.89
CA ALA A 41 -13.96 -6.42 -12.07
C ALA A 41 -12.51 -6.91 -11.97
N ILE A 42 -12.28 -7.98 -11.21
CA ILE A 42 -10.99 -8.62 -11.00
C ILE A 42 -11.05 -10.08 -11.43
N GLN A 43 -9.89 -10.68 -11.66
CA GLN A 43 -9.80 -12.11 -11.96
C GLN A 43 -10.33 -12.92 -10.76
N PHE A 44 -11.04 -14.01 -11.02
CA PHE A 44 -11.69 -14.88 -10.02
C PHE A 44 -12.81 -14.22 -9.18
N ALA A 45 -13.36 -13.07 -9.60
CA ALA A 45 -14.45 -12.44 -8.86
C ALA A 45 -15.68 -13.35 -8.68
N ASP A 46 -15.92 -14.24 -9.64
CA ASP A 46 -16.99 -15.25 -9.64
C ASP A 46 -16.78 -16.41 -8.64
N LYS A 47 -15.56 -16.56 -8.13
CA LYS A 47 -15.19 -17.60 -7.15
C LYS A 47 -15.14 -17.09 -5.71
N ILE A 48 -15.52 -15.83 -5.48
CA ILE A 48 -15.44 -15.16 -4.17
C ILE A 48 -16.82 -14.95 -3.61
N GLU A 49 -16.98 -15.22 -2.34
CA GLU A 49 -18.16 -14.83 -1.57
C GLU A 49 -18.05 -13.34 -1.22
N TRP A 50 -18.81 -12.50 -1.96
CA TRP A 50 -18.80 -11.06 -1.76
C TRP A 50 -19.87 -10.63 -0.75
N ILE A 51 -19.46 -9.85 0.25
CA ILE A 51 -20.36 -9.22 1.22
C ILE A 51 -20.32 -7.70 0.98
N GLU A 52 -21.50 -7.10 0.82
CA GLU A 52 -21.62 -5.64 0.79
C GLU A 52 -21.48 -5.08 2.20
N GLY A 53 -20.56 -4.14 2.39
CA GLY A 53 -20.33 -3.52 3.69
C GLY A 53 -19.11 -2.64 3.78
N ASP A 54 -19.00 -1.96 4.91
CA ASP A 54 -17.84 -1.13 5.28
C ASP A 54 -17.20 -1.67 6.55
N ILE A 55 -15.89 -1.53 6.71
CA ILE A 55 -15.18 -1.91 7.93
C ILE A 55 -15.57 -1.05 9.15
N LEU A 56 -16.32 0.02 8.93
CA LEU A 56 -16.93 0.82 9.99
C LEU A 56 -18.24 0.20 10.53
N ASP A 57 -18.80 -0.79 9.85
CA ASP A 57 -20.00 -1.49 10.25
C ASP A 57 -19.62 -2.78 10.99
N VAL A 58 -19.73 -2.73 12.32
CA VAL A 58 -19.38 -3.84 13.21
C VAL A 58 -20.26 -5.07 12.96
N VAL A 59 -21.57 -4.87 12.72
CA VAL A 59 -22.51 -5.97 12.49
C VAL A 59 -22.15 -6.74 11.22
N VAL A 60 -21.79 -6.02 10.16
CA VAL A 60 -21.33 -6.64 8.92
C VAL A 60 -20.01 -7.40 9.13
N LEU A 61 -19.10 -6.89 9.94
CA LEU A 61 -17.84 -7.57 10.24
C LEU A 61 -18.07 -8.87 11.04
N GLU A 62 -18.93 -8.84 12.05
CA GLU A 62 -19.30 -10.03 12.84
C GLU A 62 -19.89 -11.13 11.93
N GLU A 63 -20.78 -10.78 11.00
CA GLU A 63 -21.33 -11.73 10.04
C GLU A 63 -20.27 -12.23 9.05
N ALA A 64 -19.44 -11.32 8.54
CA ALA A 64 -18.40 -11.64 7.58
C ALA A 64 -17.31 -12.56 8.12
N LEU A 65 -17.07 -12.57 9.43
CA LEU A 65 -16.04 -13.38 10.06
C LEU A 65 -16.53 -14.76 10.54
N LYS A 66 -17.82 -15.10 10.37
CA LYS A 66 -18.30 -16.46 10.65
C LYS A 66 -17.55 -17.51 9.83
N ASP A 67 -17.05 -18.55 10.50
CA ASP A 67 -16.27 -19.65 9.89
C ASP A 67 -14.95 -19.24 9.22
N VAL A 68 -14.49 -18.01 9.40
CA VAL A 68 -13.21 -17.52 8.92
C VAL A 68 -12.08 -17.98 9.85
N LYS A 69 -10.93 -18.32 9.27
CA LYS A 69 -9.72 -18.68 10.01
C LYS A 69 -8.59 -17.67 9.84
N GLU A 70 -8.50 -17.08 8.68
CA GLU A 70 -7.40 -16.17 8.31
C GLU A 70 -7.97 -14.87 7.76
N VAL A 71 -7.42 -13.75 8.20
CA VAL A 71 -7.85 -12.42 7.79
C VAL A 71 -6.69 -11.66 7.19
N TYR A 72 -6.88 -11.12 5.97
CA TYR A 72 -5.98 -10.15 5.37
C TYR A 72 -6.65 -8.78 5.40
N HIS A 73 -6.15 -7.89 6.23
CA HIS A 73 -6.68 -6.54 6.35
C HIS A 73 -5.87 -5.58 5.46
N CYS A 74 -6.36 -5.38 4.22
CA CYS A 74 -5.75 -4.50 3.22
C CYS A 74 -6.52 -3.16 3.06
N ALA A 75 -7.70 -3.02 3.67
CA ALA A 75 -8.51 -1.82 3.54
C ALA A 75 -7.84 -0.61 4.18
N ALA A 76 -7.62 0.43 3.41
CA ALA A 76 -7.16 1.73 3.88
C ALA A 76 -7.46 2.82 2.84
N ILE A 77 -7.52 4.06 3.29
CA ILE A 77 -7.49 5.23 2.42
C ILE A 77 -6.07 5.79 2.44
N VAL A 78 -5.51 6.00 1.24
CA VAL A 78 -4.23 6.69 1.03
C VAL A 78 -4.53 8.04 0.41
N SER A 79 -4.31 9.13 1.15
CA SER A 79 -4.54 10.48 0.66
C SER A 79 -3.58 11.48 1.29
N PHE A 80 -3.17 12.45 0.49
CA PHE A 80 -2.40 13.63 0.93
C PHE A 80 -3.25 14.91 0.84
N ASP A 81 -4.54 14.78 0.55
CA ASP A 81 -5.49 15.88 0.55
C ASP A 81 -5.98 16.14 1.98
N PRO A 82 -5.76 17.35 2.53
CA PRO A 82 -6.22 17.71 3.89
C PRO A 82 -7.73 17.51 4.09
N LYS A 83 -8.55 17.64 3.04
CA LYS A 83 -10.00 17.42 3.09
C LYS A 83 -10.39 15.97 3.42
N GLN A 84 -9.49 15.02 3.18
CA GLN A 84 -9.73 13.59 3.44
C GLN A 84 -9.31 13.16 4.85
N LYS A 85 -8.76 14.07 5.69
CA LYS A 85 -8.18 13.73 6.99
C LYS A 85 -9.16 12.98 7.90
N GLN A 86 -10.37 13.47 8.09
CA GLN A 86 -11.37 12.82 8.96
C GLN A 86 -11.78 11.46 8.43
N ARG A 87 -12.06 11.37 7.13
CA ARG A 87 -12.43 10.11 6.49
C ARG A 87 -11.30 9.09 6.55
N MET A 88 -10.07 9.55 6.37
CA MET A 88 -8.88 8.71 6.46
C MET A 88 -8.68 8.20 7.89
N HIS A 89 -8.89 9.05 8.91
CA HIS A 89 -8.84 8.64 10.31
C HIS A 89 -9.92 7.58 10.62
N ALA A 90 -11.17 7.85 10.31
CA ALA A 90 -12.26 6.89 10.52
C ALA A 90 -11.95 5.54 9.85
N THR A 91 -11.65 5.54 8.53
CA THR A 91 -11.40 4.27 7.82
C THR A 91 -10.14 3.56 8.31
N ASN A 92 -9.02 4.27 8.46
CA ASN A 92 -7.74 3.63 8.74
C ASN A 92 -7.58 3.25 10.22
N VAL A 93 -8.09 4.05 11.15
CA VAL A 93 -7.91 3.81 12.59
C VAL A 93 -9.13 3.09 13.17
N GLU A 94 -10.32 3.71 13.12
CA GLU A 94 -11.53 3.14 13.70
C GLU A 94 -11.93 1.86 12.95
N GLY A 95 -11.86 1.84 11.62
CA GLY A 95 -12.11 0.64 10.82
C GLY A 95 -11.14 -0.50 11.14
N THR A 96 -9.84 -0.21 11.39
CA THR A 96 -8.88 -1.23 11.82
C THR A 96 -9.20 -1.72 13.24
N ALA A 97 -9.56 -0.84 14.16
CA ALA A 97 -9.99 -1.23 15.51
C ALA A 97 -11.19 -2.19 15.46
N ASN A 98 -12.19 -1.90 14.62
CA ASN A 98 -13.36 -2.77 14.43
C ASN A 98 -12.95 -4.15 13.88
N VAL A 99 -12.07 -4.19 12.87
CA VAL A 99 -11.56 -5.46 12.31
C VAL A 99 -10.81 -6.27 13.36
N VAL A 100 -9.96 -5.63 14.17
CA VAL A 100 -9.21 -6.28 15.25
C VAL A 100 -10.16 -6.85 16.30
N ASN A 101 -11.14 -6.07 16.76
CA ASN A 101 -12.13 -6.54 17.74
C ASN A 101 -12.92 -7.74 17.19
N ALA A 102 -13.44 -7.62 15.98
CA ALA A 102 -14.18 -8.71 15.34
C ALA A 102 -13.31 -9.98 15.13
N CYS A 103 -12.01 -9.83 14.87
CA CYS A 103 -11.08 -10.97 14.80
C CYS A 103 -10.91 -11.66 16.17
N ILE A 104 -10.82 -10.89 17.25
CA ILE A 104 -10.74 -11.44 18.62
C ILE A 104 -12.02 -12.19 18.96
N ASP A 105 -13.17 -11.56 18.77
CA ASP A 105 -14.49 -12.14 19.10
C ASP A 105 -14.78 -13.42 18.29
N ALA A 106 -14.36 -13.47 17.02
CA ALA A 106 -14.49 -14.64 16.16
C ALA A 106 -13.41 -15.71 16.37
N ASN A 107 -12.45 -15.51 17.28
CA ASN A 107 -11.31 -16.42 17.51
C ASN A 107 -10.56 -16.76 16.22
N ILE A 108 -10.24 -15.75 15.42
CA ILE A 108 -9.49 -15.91 14.16
C ILE A 108 -8.12 -16.51 14.44
N LYS A 109 -7.72 -17.50 13.61
CA LYS A 109 -6.43 -18.16 13.76
C LYS A 109 -5.27 -17.19 13.55
N LYS A 110 -5.36 -16.31 12.53
CA LYS A 110 -4.31 -15.33 12.25
C LYS A 110 -4.83 -14.13 11.47
N LEU A 111 -4.36 -12.94 11.86
CA LEU A 111 -4.55 -11.67 11.15
C LEU A 111 -3.24 -11.23 10.47
N LEU A 112 -3.27 -10.91 9.19
CA LEU A 112 -2.21 -10.14 8.54
C LEU A 112 -2.71 -8.73 8.24
N PHE A 113 -2.04 -7.74 8.83
CA PHE A 113 -2.36 -6.33 8.64
C PHE A 113 -1.39 -5.65 7.69
N VAL A 114 -1.93 -4.96 6.70
CA VAL A 114 -1.14 -4.13 5.78
C VAL A 114 -1.03 -2.71 6.32
N SER A 115 0.09 -2.41 6.96
CA SER A 115 0.48 -1.07 7.37
C SER A 115 1.18 -0.33 6.22
N SER A 116 2.21 0.44 6.51
CA SER A 116 3.05 1.16 5.54
C SER A 116 4.36 1.56 6.22
N VAL A 117 5.44 1.75 5.45
CA VAL A 117 6.65 2.42 5.97
C VAL A 117 6.38 3.85 6.44
N ALA A 118 5.26 4.45 6.03
CA ALA A 118 4.83 5.76 6.53
C ALA A 118 4.44 5.74 8.02
N ALA A 119 4.14 4.57 8.59
CA ALA A 119 3.86 4.38 10.02
C ALA A 119 5.14 4.31 10.87
N LEU A 120 6.30 4.17 10.25
CA LEU A 120 7.58 4.11 10.93
C LEU A 120 8.14 5.52 11.14
N GLY A 121 8.83 5.73 12.27
CA GLY A 121 9.55 6.94 12.53
C GLY A 121 10.70 7.13 11.53
N ARG A 122 11.04 8.37 11.27
CA ARG A 122 12.25 8.73 10.52
C ARG A 122 13.22 9.38 11.48
N ILE A 123 14.07 8.58 12.13
CA ILE A 123 15.15 9.12 12.96
C ILE A 123 16.12 9.82 12.01
N ARG A 124 16.60 11.00 12.39
CA ARG A 124 17.57 11.80 11.59
C ARG A 124 19.00 11.24 11.62
N GLU A 125 19.18 10.02 12.09
CA GLU A 125 20.48 9.36 12.10
C GLU A 125 20.79 8.79 10.71
N ASP A 126 22.05 8.84 10.33
CA ASP A 126 22.57 8.36 9.04
C ASP A 126 22.42 6.85 8.92
N GLY A 127 21.27 6.37 8.46
CA GLY A 127 21.03 4.94 8.25
C GLY A 127 19.71 4.63 7.58
N PRO A 128 19.53 3.39 7.06
CA PRO A 128 18.27 2.97 6.47
C PRO A 128 17.20 2.82 7.56
N ILE A 129 15.96 3.14 7.21
CA ILE A 129 14.79 2.93 8.07
C ILE A 129 14.57 1.42 8.23
N ASN A 130 14.42 0.97 9.47
CA ASN A 130 14.14 -0.42 9.80
C ASN A 130 12.97 -0.54 10.79
N GLU A 131 12.60 -1.77 11.12
CA GLU A 131 11.43 -2.08 11.95
C GLU A 131 11.57 -1.67 13.43
N THR A 132 12.75 -1.29 13.90
CA THR A 132 12.93 -0.82 15.29
C THR A 132 12.56 0.65 15.46
N MET A 133 12.41 1.40 14.36
CA MET A 133 12.08 2.82 14.40
C MET A 133 10.63 3.04 14.80
N ASN A 134 10.43 3.83 15.85
CA ASN A 134 9.11 4.20 16.34
C ASN A 134 8.70 5.55 15.78
N TRP A 135 7.42 5.67 15.47
CA TRP A 135 6.81 6.92 15.03
C TRP A 135 6.83 7.94 16.18
N SER A 136 7.10 9.20 15.84
CA SER A 136 6.87 10.34 16.72
C SER A 136 6.33 11.51 15.91
N GLU A 137 5.66 12.46 16.57
CA GLU A 137 5.12 13.66 15.91
C GLU A 137 6.22 14.50 15.22
N GLU A 138 7.42 14.46 15.75
CA GLU A 138 8.59 15.15 15.18
C GLU A 138 9.14 14.48 13.92
N THR A 139 8.93 13.17 13.77
CA THR A 139 9.52 12.37 12.69
C THR A 139 8.58 12.10 11.53
N SER A 140 7.25 12.23 11.73
CA SER A 140 6.25 12.02 10.68
C SER A 140 5.55 13.34 10.36
N ASN A 141 5.66 13.75 9.10
CA ASN A 141 4.98 14.96 8.62
C ASN A 141 3.69 14.64 7.85
N SER A 142 3.23 13.36 7.84
CA SER A 142 2.09 12.95 7.04
C SER A 142 0.89 12.54 7.87
N GLU A 143 -0.26 13.13 7.58
CA GLU A 143 -1.53 12.69 8.16
C GLU A 143 -1.81 11.21 7.81
N TYR A 144 -1.46 10.79 6.60
CA TYR A 144 -1.53 9.38 6.22
C TYR A 144 -0.65 8.50 7.11
N GLY A 145 0.62 8.88 7.29
CA GLY A 145 1.55 8.16 8.17
C GLY A 145 1.04 8.06 9.61
N LYS A 146 0.49 9.18 10.15
CA LYS A 146 -0.15 9.20 11.46
C LYS A 146 -1.29 8.20 11.56
N THR A 147 -2.20 8.16 10.58
CA THR A 147 -3.31 7.20 10.61
C THR A 147 -2.86 5.75 10.48
N LYS A 148 -1.80 5.46 9.72
CA LYS A 148 -1.25 4.10 9.61
C LYS A 148 -0.55 3.67 10.90
N TYR A 149 0.16 4.59 11.57
CA TYR A 149 0.73 4.34 12.89
C TYR A 149 -0.35 4.02 13.93
N LEU A 150 -1.39 4.86 14.03
CA LEU A 150 -2.49 4.63 14.96
C LEU A 150 -3.23 3.32 14.68
N ALA A 151 -3.47 3.00 13.40
CA ALA A 151 -4.04 1.72 13.01
C ALA A 151 -3.14 0.53 13.39
N GLU A 152 -1.80 0.69 13.24
CA GLU A 152 -0.85 -0.33 13.68
C GLU A 152 -0.89 -0.53 15.20
N MET A 153 -1.12 0.55 15.98
CA MET A 153 -1.28 0.45 17.44
C MET A 153 -2.53 -0.35 17.83
N GLU A 154 -3.63 -0.27 17.07
CA GLU A 154 -4.79 -1.12 17.29
C GLU A 154 -4.48 -2.61 17.06
N VAL A 155 -3.66 -2.93 16.07
CA VAL A 155 -3.22 -4.32 15.85
C VAL A 155 -2.30 -4.78 16.98
N TRP A 156 -1.36 -3.93 17.44
CA TRP A 156 -0.52 -4.24 18.61
C TRP A 156 -1.34 -4.42 19.89
N ARG A 157 -2.42 -3.63 20.07
CA ARG A 157 -3.39 -3.86 21.17
C ARG A 157 -4.01 -5.24 21.05
N GLY A 158 -4.53 -5.62 19.87
CA GLY A 158 -5.12 -6.94 19.64
C GLY A 158 -4.13 -8.08 19.90
N ILE A 159 -2.85 -7.92 19.54
CA ILE A 159 -1.79 -8.87 19.88
C ILE A 159 -1.63 -9.00 21.40
N GLY A 160 -1.65 -7.87 22.11
CA GLY A 160 -1.62 -7.86 23.59
C GLY A 160 -2.83 -8.54 24.24
N GLU A 161 -3.97 -8.60 23.54
CA GLU A 161 -5.20 -9.29 23.96
C GLU A 161 -5.24 -10.76 23.48
N GLY A 162 -4.18 -11.25 22.83
CA GLY A 162 -4.03 -12.65 22.42
C GLY A 162 -4.30 -12.96 20.96
N LEU A 163 -4.55 -11.96 20.11
CA LEU A 163 -4.71 -12.17 18.67
C LEU A 163 -3.37 -12.54 18.04
N ASP A 164 -3.31 -13.67 17.33
CA ASP A 164 -2.15 -13.98 16.47
C ASP A 164 -2.17 -13.05 15.25
N ALA A 165 -1.21 -12.14 15.18
CA ALA A 165 -1.13 -11.20 14.07
C ALA A 165 0.30 -10.92 13.60
N VAL A 166 0.43 -10.63 12.30
CA VAL A 166 1.64 -10.15 11.68
C VAL A 166 1.37 -8.87 10.88
N ILE A 167 2.30 -7.93 10.93
CA ILE A 167 2.18 -6.62 10.30
C ILE A 167 3.18 -6.53 9.16
N VAL A 168 2.75 -6.00 8.02
CA VAL A 168 3.65 -5.68 6.91
C VAL A 168 3.64 -4.18 6.64
N ASN A 169 4.82 -3.61 6.43
CA ASN A 169 5.04 -2.20 6.15
C ASN A 169 5.63 -2.06 4.72
N PRO A 170 4.80 -2.13 3.68
CA PRO A 170 5.29 -1.96 2.31
C PRO A 170 5.77 -0.52 2.06
N VAL A 171 6.77 -0.40 1.19
CA VAL A 171 7.17 0.84 0.54
C VAL A 171 6.21 1.18 -0.62
N ILE A 172 6.62 2.00 -1.59
CA ILE A 172 5.79 2.31 -2.77
C ILE A 172 5.58 1.04 -3.60
N ILE A 173 4.34 0.54 -3.60
CA ILE A 173 3.95 -0.68 -4.31
C ILE A 173 3.71 -0.36 -5.79
N LEU A 174 4.43 -1.01 -6.70
CA LEU A 174 4.27 -0.89 -8.14
C LEU A 174 3.33 -1.98 -8.67
N GLY A 175 2.26 -1.57 -9.37
CA GLY A 175 1.27 -2.48 -9.95
C GLY A 175 0.28 -1.75 -10.85
N SER A 176 -0.52 -2.51 -11.61
CA SER A 176 -1.51 -2.02 -12.58
C SER A 176 -2.85 -1.66 -11.92
N GLY A 177 -2.83 -0.74 -10.96
CA GLY A 177 -4.00 -0.26 -10.23
C GLY A 177 -4.88 0.73 -11.00
N ASP A 178 -5.46 1.69 -10.26
CA ASP A 178 -6.18 2.80 -10.85
C ASP A 178 -5.22 3.77 -11.54
N TRP A 179 -5.46 4.02 -12.84
CA TRP A 179 -4.66 4.95 -13.66
C TRP A 179 -4.60 6.37 -13.10
N ASN A 180 -5.65 6.77 -12.38
CA ASN A 180 -5.79 8.12 -11.86
C ASN A 180 -5.35 8.27 -10.38
N GLY A 181 -4.96 7.17 -9.75
CA GLY A 181 -4.65 7.18 -8.32
C GLY A 181 -3.48 6.30 -7.91
N GLY A 182 -3.06 6.45 -6.66
CA GLY A 182 -2.01 5.65 -6.06
C GLY A 182 -0.68 5.67 -6.82
N SER A 183 0.05 4.57 -6.74
CA SER A 183 1.35 4.41 -7.42
C SER A 183 1.23 4.29 -8.94
N SER A 184 0.09 3.86 -9.48
CA SER A 184 -0.16 3.85 -10.93
C SER A 184 -0.16 5.26 -11.53
N GLY A 185 -0.44 6.30 -10.73
CA GLY A 185 -0.29 7.71 -11.13
C GLY A 185 1.14 8.09 -11.53
N ILE A 186 2.17 7.38 -11.03
CA ILE A 186 3.56 7.58 -11.45
C ILE A 186 3.71 7.13 -12.92
N PHE A 187 3.13 5.98 -13.29
CA PHE A 187 3.12 5.48 -14.66
C PHE A 187 2.35 6.43 -15.59
N LYS A 188 1.19 6.92 -15.17
CA LYS A 188 0.41 7.92 -15.90
C LYS A 188 1.21 9.19 -16.15
N SER A 189 1.90 9.70 -15.14
CA SER A 189 2.70 10.91 -15.25
C SER A 189 3.83 10.74 -16.29
N ALA A 190 4.55 9.61 -16.25
CA ALA A 190 5.60 9.31 -17.21
C ALA A 190 5.03 9.13 -18.63
N TYR A 191 3.94 8.38 -18.82
CA TYR A 191 3.25 8.21 -20.10
C TYR A 191 2.82 9.55 -20.70
N ASN A 192 2.33 10.48 -19.89
CA ASN A 192 1.96 11.83 -20.29
C ASN A 192 3.18 12.77 -20.48
N ARG A 193 4.39 12.20 -20.61
CA ARG A 193 5.64 12.93 -20.88
C ARG A 193 5.95 13.99 -19.83
N PHE A 194 5.78 13.65 -18.53
CA PHE A 194 6.12 14.55 -17.44
C PHE A 194 7.60 14.94 -17.50
N LEU A 195 7.86 16.26 -17.60
CA LEU A 195 9.19 16.77 -17.91
C LEU A 195 10.14 16.84 -16.72
N TRP A 196 9.62 16.77 -15.50
CA TRP A 196 10.35 17.13 -14.29
C TRP A 196 10.78 15.90 -13.51
N TYR A 197 11.93 15.98 -12.84
CA TYR A 197 12.39 14.96 -11.88
C TYR A 197 12.95 15.61 -10.62
N THR A 198 12.98 14.86 -9.52
CA THR A 198 13.62 15.21 -8.25
C THR A 198 14.84 14.32 -8.03
N ASN A 199 15.74 14.75 -7.14
CA ASN A 199 16.90 13.95 -6.74
C ASN A 199 16.61 13.07 -5.50
N GLY A 200 15.40 13.05 -4.99
CA GLY A 200 15.01 12.18 -3.89
C GLY A 200 14.99 10.71 -4.30
N SER A 201 14.99 9.86 -3.31
CA SER A 201 14.86 8.41 -3.45
C SER A 201 13.83 7.85 -2.47
N SER A 202 13.32 6.66 -2.77
CA SER A 202 12.43 5.91 -1.89
C SER A 202 12.60 4.41 -2.16
N GLY A 203 11.91 3.60 -1.34
CA GLY A 203 11.77 2.18 -1.61
C GLY A 203 10.63 1.92 -2.60
N PHE A 204 10.84 0.93 -3.47
CA PHE A 204 9.84 0.44 -4.43
C PHE A 204 9.77 -1.07 -4.39
N VAL A 205 8.58 -1.62 -4.59
CA VAL A 205 8.37 -3.07 -4.56
C VAL A 205 7.28 -3.47 -5.53
N ASP A 206 7.43 -4.64 -6.15
CA ASP A 206 6.39 -5.24 -6.98
C ASP A 206 5.18 -5.66 -6.13
N VAL A 207 3.97 -5.40 -6.60
CA VAL A 207 2.74 -5.81 -5.91
C VAL A 207 2.70 -7.33 -5.69
N LYS A 208 3.24 -8.12 -6.63
CA LYS A 208 3.31 -9.59 -6.53
C LYS A 208 4.29 -10.03 -5.45
N ASP A 209 5.41 -9.32 -5.28
CA ASP A 209 6.34 -9.61 -4.19
C ASP A 209 5.70 -9.33 -2.84
N VAL A 210 4.92 -8.24 -2.72
CA VAL A 210 4.18 -7.95 -1.48
C VAL A 210 3.19 -9.07 -1.18
N THR A 211 2.39 -9.52 -2.15
CA THR A 211 1.39 -10.58 -1.93
C THR A 211 2.03 -11.93 -1.67
N ASN A 212 3.17 -12.25 -2.29
CA ASN A 212 3.95 -13.44 -2.00
C ASN A 212 4.51 -13.44 -0.58
N ALA A 213 5.07 -12.31 -0.12
CA ALA A 213 5.52 -12.16 1.26
C ALA A 213 4.36 -12.28 2.26
N MET A 214 3.21 -11.65 1.97
CA MET A 214 2.01 -11.73 2.80
C MET A 214 1.51 -13.18 2.94
N THR A 215 1.43 -13.92 1.85
CA THR A 215 0.98 -15.33 1.87
C THR A 215 1.97 -16.23 2.59
N ALA A 216 3.28 -15.99 2.44
CA ALA A 216 4.31 -16.73 3.16
C ALA A 216 4.27 -16.46 4.67
N LEU A 217 4.12 -15.18 5.08
CA LEU A 217 3.99 -14.80 6.49
C LEU A 217 2.70 -15.33 7.12
N MET A 218 1.58 -15.35 6.40
CA MET A 218 0.33 -15.93 6.87
C MET A 218 0.48 -17.43 7.17
N LYS A 219 1.19 -18.16 6.32
CA LYS A 219 1.42 -19.61 6.47
C LYS A 219 2.51 -19.98 7.48
N SER A 220 3.31 -19.02 7.94
CA SER A 220 4.38 -19.23 8.92
C SER A 220 3.87 -19.20 10.36
N ASP A 221 4.67 -19.68 11.31
CA ASP A 221 4.43 -19.56 12.75
C ASP A 221 4.86 -18.19 13.32
N ILE A 222 5.25 -17.26 12.46
CA ILE A 222 5.68 -15.91 12.89
C ILE A 222 4.47 -15.11 13.35
N SER A 223 4.52 -14.61 14.57
CA SER A 223 3.50 -13.78 15.19
C SER A 223 4.12 -12.59 15.92
N ALA A 224 3.31 -11.59 16.23
CA ALA A 224 3.69 -10.41 16.99
C ALA A 224 4.94 -9.71 16.43
N GLN A 225 5.03 -9.60 15.11
CA GLN A 225 6.13 -8.96 14.42
C GLN A 225 5.65 -8.08 13.27
N ARG A 226 6.45 -7.06 12.95
CA ARG A 226 6.29 -6.25 11.74
C ARG A 226 7.48 -6.41 10.81
N PHE A 227 7.23 -6.28 9.51
CA PHE A 227 8.22 -6.47 8.45
C PHE A 227 8.12 -5.37 7.39
N ILE A 228 9.24 -4.70 7.11
CA ILE A 228 9.36 -3.82 5.95
C ILE A 228 9.44 -4.68 4.69
N ILE A 229 8.57 -4.37 3.70
CA ILE A 229 8.63 -4.98 2.39
C ILE A 229 9.13 -3.94 1.40
N SER A 230 10.45 -3.98 1.11
CA SER A 230 11.13 -3.04 0.22
C SER A 230 12.02 -3.82 -0.76
N GLY A 231 11.67 -3.83 -2.04
CA GLY A 231 12.46 -4.50 -3.07
C GLY A 231 13.72 -3.72 -3.43
N HIS A 232 13.56 -2.45 -3.76
CA HIS A 232 14.63 -1.62 -4.30
C HIS A 232 14.58 -0.20 -3.74
N ASN A 233 15.69 0.25 -3.15
CA ASN A 233 15.91 1.65 -2.80
C ASN A 233 16.43 2.38 -4.03
N THR A 234 15.61 3.23 -4.65
CA THR A 234 15.89 3.77 -5.99
C THR A 234 15.55 5.26 -6.09
N PRO A 235 16.38 6.08 -6.75
CA PRO A 235 16.05 7.46 -7.06
C PRO A 235 14.78 7.58 -7.92
N TYR A 236 13.93 8.56 -7.61
CA TYR A 236 12.72 8.82 -8.43
C TYR A 236 13.04 9.04 -9.89
N ARG A 237 14.16 9.71 -10.22
CA ARG A 237 14.61 9.90 -11.60
C ARG A 237 14.79 8.58 -12.33
N THR A 238 15.38 7.57 -11.68
CA THR A 238 15.59 6.24 -12.27
C THR A 238 14.25 5.55 -12.54
N ILE A 239 13.32 5.59 -11.59
CA ILE A 239 11.96 5.05 -11.76
C ILE A 239 11.27 5.68 -12.97
N PHE A 240 11.23 7.03 -13.04
CA PHE A 240 10.62 7.73 -14.17
C PHE A 240 11.29 7.42 -15.51
N ASN A 241 12.61 7.27 -15.54
CA ASN A 241 13.33 6.89 -16.75
C ASN A 241 12.94 5.48 -17.21
N LEU A 242 12.94 4.50 -16.33
CA LEU A 242 12.55 3.12 -16.65
C LEU A 242 11.09 3.04 -17.15
N ILE A 243 10.19 3.78 -16.52
CA ILE A 243 8.78 3.82 -16.95
C ILE A 243 8.66 4.50 -18.33
N ALA A 244 9.38 5.61 -18.56
CA ALA A 244 9.38 6.32 -19.85
C ALA A 244 9.90 5.40 -20.97
N ASP A 245 10.95 4.63 -20.71
CA ASP A 245 11.51 3.65 -21.66
C ASP A 245 10.49 2.54 -21.97
N ALA A 246 9.79 2.00 -20.95
CA ALA A 246 8.78 0.96 -21.14
C ALA A 246 7.58 1.45 -21.99
N PHE A 247 7.21 2.72 -21.87
CA PHE A 247 6.19 3.35 -22.72
C PHE A 247 6.74 3.93 -24.03
N LYS A 248 8.06 3.90 -24.25
CA LYS A 248 8.74 4.51 -25.41
C LYS A 248 8.45 6.00 -25.54
N VAL A 249 8.41 6.71 -24.42
CA VAL A 249 8.21 8.18 -24.34
C VAL A 249 9.49 8.88 -23.86
N PRO A 250 9.65 10.20 -24.11
CA PRO A 250 10.82 10.94 -23.66
C PRO A 250 10.99 10.91 -22.14
N ARG A 251 12.22 10.71 -21.68
CA ARG A 251 12.57 10.74 -20.25
C ARG A 251 12.47 12.16 -19.67
N PRO A 252 12.13 12.30 -18.36
CA PRO A 252 12.19 13.59 -17.67
C PRO A 252 13.60 14.18 -17.72
N HIS A 253 13.72 15.45 -18.07
CA HIS A 253 15.01 16.13 -18.24
C HIS A 253 15.12 17.44 -17.46
N LYS A 254 14.03 17.95 -16.87
CA LYS A 254 14.03 19.18 -16.07
C LYS A 254 14.12 18.88 -14.60
N ARG A 255 15.15 19.39 -13.92
CA ARG A 255 15.30 19.20 -12.47
C ARG A 255 14.39 20.14 -11.69
N VAL A 256 13.66 19.59 -10.72
CA VAL A 256 12.93 20.37 -9.72
C VAL A 256 13.91 20.79 -8.62
N THR A 257 14.11 22.10 -8.45
CA THR A 257 14.88 22.64 -7.32
C THR A 257 13.97 22.82 -6.09
N PRO A 258 14.52 22.84 -4.86
CA PRO A 258 13.73 23.10 -3.65
C PRO A 258 12.92 24.41 -3.70
N LEU A 259 13.52 25.46 -4.29
CA LEU A 259 12.84 26.75 -4.47
C LEU A 259 11.62 26.63 -5.40
N LEU A 260 11.82 26.02 -6.59
CA LEU A 260 10.74 25.78 -7.55
C LEU A 260 9.62 24.94 -6.93
N ALA A 261 9.97 23.85 -6.27
CA ALA A 261 9.03 23.00 -5.56
C ALA A 261 8.21 23.79 -4.52
N SER A 262 8.89 24.67 -3.78
CA SER A 262 8.27 25.54 -2.77
C SER A 262 7.27 26.54 -3.37
N ILE A 263 7.52 27.03 -4.57
CA ILE A 263 6.59 27.94 -5.27
C ILE A 263 5.40 27.14 -5.82
N VAL A 264 5.65 26.03 -6.48
CA VAL A 264 4.61 25.23 -7.17
C VAL A 264 3.54 24.72 -6.19
N TRP A 265 3.93 24.13 -5.05
CA TRP A 265 2.91 23.63 -4.12
C TRP A 265 2.04 24.75 -3.52
N ARG A 266 2.59 25.98 -3.34
CA ARG A 266 1.81 27.12 -2.89
C ARG A 266 0.79 27.59 -3.94
N LEU A 267 1.21 27.61 -5.21
CA LEU A 267 0.30 27.91 -6.32
C LEU A 267 -0.81 26.87 -6.46
N GLU A 268 -0.49 25.58 -6.31
CA GLU A 268 -1.47 24.50 -6.31
C GLU A 268 -2.43 24.62 -5.10
N ALA A 269 -1.95 25.01 -3.92
CA ALA A 269 -2.79 25.23 -2.75
C ALA A 269 -3.78 26.41 -2.97
N VAL A 270 -3.32 27.51 -3.55
CA VAL A 270 -4.16 28.65 -3.91
C VAL A 270 -5.21 28.26 -4.96
N LYS A 271 -4.78 27.55 -6.01
CA LYS A 271 -5.70 27.04 -7.03
C LYS A 271 -6.76 26.11 -6.42
N ALA A 272 -6.36 25.15 -5.59
CA ALA A 272 -7.26 24.23 -4.90
C ALA A 272 -8.27 24.95 -4.00
N PHE A 273 -7.85 26.05 -3.35
CA PHE A 273 -8.73 26.89 -2.55
C PHE A 273 -9.85 27.55 -3.39
N PHE A 274 -9.51 28.13 -4.54
CA PHE A 274 -10.49 28.79 -5.42
C PHE A 274 -11.34 27.83 -6.25
N THR A 275 -10.78 26.69 -6.67
CA THR A 275 -11.48 25.72 -7.56
C THR A 275 -12.19 24.60 -6.80
N GLY A 276 -11.93 24.46 -5.49
CA GLY A 276 -12.43 23.33 -4.71
C GLY A 276 -11.80 21.96 -5.07
N SER A 277 -10.89 21.93 -6.06
CA SER A 277 -10.22 20.69 -6.49
C SER A 277 -9.14 20.25 -5.49
N SER A 278 -8.79 18.96 -5.50
CA SER A 278 -7.64 18.47 -4.72
C SER A 278 -6.34 18.98 -5.34
N PRO A 279 -5.37 19.48 -4.53
CA PRO A 279 -4.09 19.95 -5.05
C PRO A 279 -3.28 18.79 -5.64
N LEU A 280 -2.67 18.98 -6.79
CA LEU A 280 -1.77 18.00 -7.43
C LEU A 280 -0.48 17.78 -6.62
N LEU A 281 0.00 18.84 -5.96
CA LEU A 281 1.17 18.83 -5.10
C LEU A 281 0.84 19.50 -3.77
N THR A 282 1.17 18.81 -2.69
CA THR A 282 1.09 19.35 -1.32
C THR A 282 2.49 19.67 -0.82
N LYS A 283 2.59 20.44 0.26
CA LYS A 283 3.88 20.67 0.96
C LYS A 283 4.55 19.32 1.30
N GLU A 284 3.77 18.38 1.77
CA GLU A 284 4.20 17.06 2.20
C GLU A 284 4.76 16.23 1.04
N THR A 285 3.99 16.06 -0.05
CA THR A 285 4.46 15.32 -1.23
C THR A 285 5.72 15.94 -1.85
N THR A 286 5.83 17.26 -1.79
CA THR A 286 6.99 18.01 -2.28
C THR A 286 8.24 17.74 -1.46
N LEU A 287 8.13 17.70 -0.13
CA LEU A 287 9.25 17.38 0.77
C LEU A 287 9.65 15.91 0.63
N THR A 288 8.68 15.00 0.60
CA THR A 288 8.93 13.56 0.41
C THR A 288 9.63 13.25 -0.90
N ALA A 289 9.23 13.91 -1.99
CA ALA A 289 9.85 13.71 -3.31
C ALA A 289 11.30 14.22 -3.41
N GLN A 290 11.76 15.03 -2.47
CA GLN A 290 13.14 15.52 -2.41
C GLN A 290 14.00 14.80 -1.38
N ALA A 291 13.40 14.07 -0.45
CA ALA A 291 14.11 13.31 0.57
C ALA A 291 14.80 12.09 -0.04
N VAL A 292 16.00 11.79 0.45
CA VAL A 292 16.71 10.54 0.16
C VAL A 292 16.41 9.58 1.31
N VAL A 293 15.63 8.55 1.03
CA VAL A 293 15.21 7.58 2.04
C VAL A 293 15.53 6.18 1.57
N ASN A 294 16.18 5.40 2.43
CA ASN A 294 16.47 3.99 2.21
C ASN A 294 15.78 3.16 3.29
N PHE A 295 15.38 1.96 2.94
CA PHE A 295 14.72 1.01 3.83
C PHE A 295 15.53 -0.27 3.92
N ASP A 296 15.64 -0.83 5.13
CA ASP A 296 16.26 -2.12 5.38
C ASP A 296 15.20 -3.23 5.29
N ASN A 297 15.40 -4.18 4.40
CA ASN A 297 14.53 -5.33 4.19
C ASN A 297 15.12 -6.65 4.75
N THR A 298 16.25 -6.56 5.45
CA THR A 298 17.03 -7.72 5.92
C THR A 298 16.20 -8.61 6.84
N LYS A 299 15.33 -8.03 7.67
CA LYS A 299 14.48 -8.80 8.59
C LYS A 299 13.55 -9.74 7.84
N LEU A 300 12.88 -9.27 6.79
CA LEU A 300 11.99 -10.10 5.98
C LEU A 300 12.76 -11.22 5.28
N LEU A 301 13.90 -10.92 4.67
CA LEU A 301 14.73 -11.91 3.97
C LEU A 301 15.27 -12.99 4.89
N LYS A 302 15.58 -12.65 6.15
CA LYS A 302 15.96 -13.65 7.17
C LYS A 302 14.78 -14.51 7.61
N ALA A 303 13.59 -13.92 7.72
CA ALA A 303 12.38 -14.63 8.13
C ALA A 303 11.84 -15.55 7.02
N LEU A 304 12.06 -15.19 5.75
CA LEU A 304 11.62 -15.92 4.56
C LEU A 304 12.83 -16.25 3.66
N PRO A 305 13.65 -17.26 3.98
CA PRO A 305 14.92 -17.51 3.29
C PRO A 305 14.78 -17.88 1.79
N HIS A 306 13.61 -18.34 1.37
CA HIS A 306 13.32 -18.71 -0.03
C HIS A 306 12.64 -17.59 -0.82
N PHE A 307 12.39 -16.44 -0.16
CA PHE A 307 11.80 -15.28 -0.81
C PHE A 307 12.86 -14.43 -1.49
N SER A 308 12.54 -13.95 -2.69
CA SER A 308 13.38 -13.02 -3.43
C SER A 308 12.51 -11.95 -4.09
N TYR A 309 13.06 -10.76 -4.23
CA TYR A 309 12.39 -9.67 -4.91
C TYR A 309 12.56 -9.74 -6.43
N THR A 310 11.52 -9.40 -7.16
CA THR A 310 11.54 -9.25 -8.62
C THR A 310 12.44 -8.07 -9.02
N PRO A 311 13.32 -8.21 -10.02
CA PRO A 311 14.10 -7.10 -10.54
C PRO A 311 13.21 -5.93 -10.98
N LEU A 312 13.63 -4.71 -10.64
CA LEU A 312 12.81 -3.49 -10.84
C LEU A 312 12.41 -3.28 -12.30
N GLU A 313 13.31 -3.55 -13.22
CA GLU A 313 13.09 -3.45 -14.67
C GLU A 313 11.97 -4.41 -15.13
N HIS A 314 11.96 -5.63 -14.61
CA HIS A 314 10.93 -6.62 -14.92
C HIS A 314 9.57 -6.16 -14.36
N THR A 315 9.54 -5.66 -13.13
CA THR A 315 8.32 -5.10 -12.52
C THR A 315 7.76 -3.97 -13.38
N ILE A 316 8.60 -3.00 -13.77
CA ILE A 316 8.16 -1.83 -14.54
C ILE A 316 7.69 -2.24 -15.94
N ALA A 317 8.41 -3.13 -16.64
CA ALA A 317 8.01 -3.61 -17.95
C ALA A 317 6.65 -4.32 -17.90
N ARG A 318 6.45 -5.23 -16.95
CA ARG A 318 5.19 -5.95 -16.74
C ARG A 318 4.04 -4.98 -16.44
N VAL A 319 4.22 -4.08 -15.48
CA VAL A 319 3.17 -3.12 -15.08
C VAL A 319 2.81 -2.18 -16.23
N ALA A 320 3.78 -1.73 -17.02
CA ALA A 320 3.54 -0.88 -18.19
C ALA A 320 2.68 -1.64 -19.23
N GLU A 321 2.98 -2.91 -19.53
CA GLU A 321 2.19 -3.70 -20.48
C GLU A 321 0.77 -3.98 -19.94
N GLU A 322 0.62 -4.34 -18.67
CA GLU A 322 -0.70 -4.51 -18.03
C GLU A 322 -1.54 -3.22 -18.11
N LEU A 323 -0.92 -2.06 -17.90
CA LEU A 323 -1.60 -0.76 -18.00
C LEU A 323 -1.96 -0.40 -19.45
N LYS A 324 -1.10 -0.72 -20.43
CA LYS A 324 -1.42 -0.54 -21.84
C LYS A 324 -2.67 -1.31 -22.23
N VAL A 325 -2.74 -2.59 -21.86
CA VAL A 325 -3.91 -3.43 -22.12
C VAL A 325 -5.15 -2.90 -21.41
N LYS A 326 -5.04 -2.62 -20.10
CA LYS A 326 -6.17 -2.23 -19.25
C LYS A 326 -6.82 -0.91 -19.68
N TYR A 327 -6.03 0.03 -20.19
CA TYR A 327 -6.48 1.39 -20.54
C TYR A 327 -6.38 1.71 -22.02
N ASN A 328 -6.15 0.71 -22.89
CA ASN A 328 -5.99 0.88 -24.35
C ASN A 328 -4.97 1.98 -24.70
N LEU A 329 -3.83 2.01 -24.02
CA LEU A 329 -2.78 2.99 -24.29
C LEU A 329 -1.97 2.58 -25.53
N GLN A 330 -1.52 3.58 -26.31
CA GLN A 330 -0.69 3.38 -27.50
C GLN A 330 0.80 3.41 -27.18
#